data_808b1032f6a2c39aefe284668f839560
#
_entry.id   808b1032f6a2c39aefe284668f839560
#
_cell.length_a   1.000
_cell.length_b   1.000
_cell.length_c   1.000
_cell.angle_alpha   90.00
_cell.angle_beta   90.00
_cell.angle_gamma   90.00
#
_symmetry.space_group_name_H-M   'P 1'
#
loop_
_entity.id
_entity.type
_entity.pdbx_description
1 polymer ?
#
loop_
_entity_poly.entity_id
_entity_poly.type
_entity_poly.pdbx_seq_one_letter_code
_entity_poly.pdbx_strand_id
1 'polypeptide(L)'
;MDKIKIGVITTSDRASQGIYEDISGVAIMDTMKEYLLNECEYEYRCIPDEQSLIESTLIELSRELNCDLIVTTGGTGPSMRDVTTEATENVCQKLLPGFGEQMRAVSLQYVPTAILSRQTAGICNGSLIINLPGKPKSIRECLDAVFPAVPYCIDLIGGSFMEANEEIIKIFRPKSK
;
A
#
# COMPACT_ATOMS: atom_id res chain seq x y z
N MET A 1 16.46 11.22 12.76
CA MET A 1 15.52 10.22 12.19
C MET A 1 14.66 10.95 11.17
N ASP A 2 14.59 10.43 9.94
CA ASP A 2 13.81 11.07 8.89
C ASP A 2 12.32 11.03 9.22
N LYS A 3 11.56 12.03 8.77
CA LYS A 3 10.10 12.00 8.81
C LYS A 3 9.61 11.26 7.58
N ILE A 4 8.75 10.28 7.76
CA ILE A 4 8.22 9.45 6.67
C ILE A 4 6.85 9.97 6.25
N LYS A 5 6.67 10.23 4.97
CA LYS A 5 5.39 10.64 4.42
C LYS A 5 4.69 9.45 3.75
N ILE A 6 3.50 9.12 4.22
CA ILE A 6 2.73 7.95 3.80
C ILE A 6 1.38 8.38 3.24
N GLY A 7 1.14 8.08 1.97
CA GLY A 7 -0.17 8.19 1.36
C GLY A 7 -1.04 6.96 1.69
N VAL A 8 -2.28 7.17 2.07
CA VAL A 8 -3.25 6.11 2.32
C VAL A 8 -4.51 6.38 1.53
N ILE A 9 -4.87 5.47 0.63
CA ILE A 9 -6.05 5.62 -0.22
C ILE A 9 -7.00 4.46 0.05
N THR A 10 -8.22 4.77 0.49
CA THR A 10 -9.33 3.82 0.49
C THR A 10 -10.17 4.04 -0.75
N THR A 11 -10.29 3.02 -1.59
CA THR A 11 -11.18 3.02 -2.75
C THR A 11 -12.44 2.26 -2.40
N SER A 12 -13.54 2.98 -2.32
CA SER A 12 -14.86 2.42 -2.01
C SER A 12 -15.97 3.42 -2.33
N ASP A 13 -16.86 3.05 -3.24
CA ASP A 13 -18.05 3.85 -3.54
C ASP A 13 -18.87 4.14 -2.28
N ARG A 14 -19.04 3.14 -1.41
CA ARG A 14 -19.87 3.26 -0.21
C ARG A 14 -19.19 4.06 0.91
N ALA A 15 -17.92 3.80 1.17
CA ALA A 15 -17.17 4.54 2.21
C ALA A 15 -17.00 6.01 1.81
N SER A 16 -16.73 6.31 0.55
CA SER A 16 -16.59 7.68 0.03
C SER A 16 -17.87 8.50 0.13
N GLN A 17 -19.03 7.83 0.13
CA GLN A 17 -20.35 8.44 0.33
C GLN A 17 -20.76 8.53 1.81
N GLY A 18 -19.92 8.06 2.73
CA GLY A 18 -20.23 8.06 4.17
C GLY A 18 -21.27 7.02 4.60
N ILE A 19 -21.54 5.99 3.77
CA ILE A 19 -22.50 4.92 4.09
C ILE A 19 -22.01 4.07 5.27
N TYR A 20 -20.69 3.91 5.40
CA TYR A 20 -20.04 3.32 6.57
C TYR A 20 -18.70 4.01 6.85
N GLU A 21 -18.20 3.84 8.07
CA GLU A 21 -16.89 4.34 8.48
C GLU A 21 -15.76 3.54 7.83
N ASP A 22 -14.72 4.24 7.34
CA ASP A 22 -13.53 3.59 6.78
C ASP A 22 -12.60 3.06 7.87
N ILE A 23 -12.82 1.83 8.27
CA ILE A 23 -11.94 1.12 9.23
C ILE A 23 -10.67 0.59 8.57
N SER A 24 -10.64 0.44 7.26
CA SER A 24 -9.50 -0.12 6.50
C SER A 24 -8.35 0.89 6.39
N GLY A 25 -8.64 2.14 6.05
CA GLY A 25 -7.65 3.20 6.04
C GLY A 25 -7.04 3.45 7.42
N VAL A 26 -7.87 3.42 8.46
CA VAL A 26 -7.41 3.52 9.87
C VAL A 26 -6.49 2.34 10.21
N ALA A 27 -6.86 1.11 9.83
CA ALA A 27 -6.03 -0.07 10.08
C ALA A 27 -4.65 0.01 9.44
N ILE A 28 -4.53 0.58 8.24
CA ILE A 28 -3.24 0.82 7.59
C ILE A 28 -2.40 1.80 8.41
N MET A 29 -2.96 2.96 8.77
CA MET A 29 -2.23 3.99 9.52
C MET A 29 -1.76 3.47 10.88
N ASP A 30 -2.60 2.73 11.59
CA ASP A 30 -2.25 2.17 12.89
C ASP A 30 -1.17 1.09 12.76
N THR A 31 -1.23 0.24 11.73
CA THR A 31 -0.17 -0.73 11.45
C THR A 31 1.17 -0.04 11.14
N MET A 32 1.18 1.03 10.35
CA MET A 32 2.41 1.77 10.06
C MET A 32 3.02 2.41 11.32
N LYS A 33 2.19 2.94 12.23
CA LYS A 33 2.65 3.46 13.54
C LYS A 33 3.30 2.40 14.41
N GLU A 34 2.83 1.15 14.34
CA GLU A 34 3.45 0.03 15.05
C GLU A 34 4.79 -0.38 14.42
N TYR A 35 4.86 -0.38 13.08
CA TYR A 35 6.02 -0.86 12.33
C TYR A 35 7.21 0.09 12.35
N LEU A 36 6.96 1.40 12.36
CA LEU A 36 7.99 2.43 12.19
C LEU A 36 8.29 3.16 13.49
N LEU A 37 9.56 3.36 13.77
CA LEU A 37 10.05 4.23 14.84
C LEU A 37 10.09 5.69 14.42
N ASN A 38 10.06 5.96 13.12
CA ASN A 38 10.02 7.31 12.57
C ASN A 38 8.71 8.04 12.91
N GLU A 39 8.78 9.36 12.99
CA GLU A 39 7.58 10.19 12.88
C GLU A 39 6.96 10.02 11.48
N CYS A 40 5.67 9.68 11.43
CA CYS A 40 4.94 9.50 10.19
C CYS A 40 3.93 10.63 9.96
N GLU A 41 3.95 11.19 8.76
CA GLU A 41 2.93 12.12 8.25
C GLU A 41 2.03 11.35 7.28
N TYR A 42 0.71 11.44 7.47
CA TYR A 42 -0.25 10.71 6.67
C TYR A 42 -1.06 11.63 5.76
N GLU A 43 -1.07 11.30 4.48
CA GLU A 43 -1.92 11.88 3.46
C GLU A 43 -3.06 10.90 3.14
N TYR A 44 -4.20 11.08 3.79
CA TYR A 44 -5.34 10.18 3.67
C TYR A 44 -6.36 10.65 2.65
N ARG A 45 -6.84 9.72 1.83
CA ARG A 45 -7.93 9.92 0.87
C ARG A 45 -8.91 8.74 0.93
N CYS A 46 -10.20 9.04 0.94
CA CYS A 46 -11.28 8.05 0.77
C CYS A 46 -12.06 8.44 -0.47
N ILE A 47 -11.96 7.67 -1.54
CA ILE A 47 -12.46 8.01 -2.87
C ILE A 47 -13.30 6.88 -3.46
N PRO A 48 -14.23 7.18 -4.41
CA PRO A 48 -14.99 6.15 -5.11
C PRO A 48 -14.09 5.29 -6.01
N ASP A 49 -14.63 4.14 -6.42
CA ASP A 49 -13.98 3.18 -7.32
C ASP A 49 -14.00 3.68 -8.78
N GLU A 50 -13.36 4.83 -9.02
CA GLU A 50 -13.22 5.47 -10.32
C GLU A 50 -11.75 5.49 -10.74
N GLN A 51 -11.40 4.79 -11.83
CA GLN A 51 -10.02 4.58 -12.25
C GLN A 51 -9.26 5.90 -12.43
N SER A 52 -9.84 6.87 -13.16
CA SER A 52 -9.20 8.16 -13.43
C SER A 52 -8.94 8.97 -12.16
N LEU A 53 -9.82 8.87 -11.17
CA LEU A 53 -9.65 9.54 -9.88
C LEU A 53 -8.57 8.85 -9.03
N ILE A 54 -8.51 7.53 -9.05
CA ILE A 54 -7.44 6.77 -8.38
C ILE A 54 -6.09 7.14 -9.00
N GLU A 55 -5.99 7.15 -10.33
CA GLU A 55 -4.76 7.54 -11.05
C GLU A 55 -4.31 8.96 -10.68
N SER A 56 -5.21 9.94 -10.75
CA SER A 56 -4.87 11.33 -10.40
C SER A 56 -4.47 11.49 -8.93
N THR A 57 -5.10 10.75 -8.02
CA THR A 57 -4.74 10.74 -6.59
C THR A 57 -3.36 10.11 -6.35
N LEU A 58 -3.03 9.00 -7.02
CA LEU A 58 -1.71 8.38 -6.96
C LEU A 58 -0.61 9.32 -7.48
N ILE A 59 -0.88 10.06 -8.56
CA ILE A 59 0.04 11.06 -9.10
C ILE A 59 0.20 12.24 -8.15
N GLU A 60 -0.88 12.77 -7.57
CA GLU A 60 -0.84 13.83 -6.55
C GLU A 60 0.07 13.43 -5.38
N LEU A 61 -0.20 12.25 -4.79
CA LEU A 61 0.54 11.77 -3.62
C LEU A 61 2.02 11.51 -3.91
N SER A 62 2.33 10.98 -5.09
CA SER A 62 3.71 10.64 -5.46
C SER A 62 4.51 11.85 -5.95
N ARG A 63 3.92 12.69 -6.79
CA ARG A 63 4.65 13.76 -7.50
C ARG A 63 4.59 15.10 -6.79
N GLU A 64 3.42 15.46 -6.23
CA GLU A 64 3.21 16.78 -5.64
C GLU A 64 3.50 16.76 -4.14
N LEU A 65 3.02 15.74 -3.45
CA LEU A 65 3.20 15.59 -2.01
C LEU A 65 4.44 14.78 -1.63
N ASN A 66 5.09 14.12 -2.60
CA ASN A 66 6.34 13.36 -2.41
C ASN A 66 6.24 12.34 -1.27
N CYS A 67 5.17 11.53 -1.26
CA CYS A 67 5.06 10.44 -0.32
C CYS A 67 6.14 9.38 -0.59
N ASP A 68 6.79 8.87 0.45
CA ASP A 68 7.75 7.78 0.34
C ASP A 68 7.05 6.46 -0.02
N LEU A 69 5.93 6.21 0.66
CA LEU A 69 5.10 5.03 0.52
C LEU A 69 3.64 5.45 0.28
N ILE A 70 2.97 4.81 -0.66
CA ILE A 70 1.53 4.95 -0.88
C ILE A 70 0.89 3.58 -0.76
N VAL A 71 -0.08 3.45 0.12
CA VAL A 71 -0.79 2.20 0.36
C VAL A 71 -2.26 2.38 0.02
N THR A 72 -2.77 1.54 -0.87
CA THR A 72 -4.19 1.54 -1.21
C THR A 72 -4.90 0.35 -0.57
N THR A 73 -6.18 0.49 -0.30
CA THR A 73 -7.06 -0.60 0.14
C THR A 73 -8.36 -0.57 -0.62
N GLY A 74 -8.85 -1.73 -1.04
CA GLY A 74 -10.04 -1.89 -1.87
C GLY A 74 -9.76 -1.92 -3.38
N GLY A 75 -10.77 -2.30 -4.15
CA GLY A 75 -10.73 -2.29 -5.61
C GLY A 75 -9.75 -3.28 -6.27
N THR A 76 -9.37 -4.37 -5.58
CA THR A 76 -8.38 -5.34 -6.06
C THR A 76 -8.94 -6.68 -6.51
N GLY A 77 -10.25 -6.85 -6.49
CA GLY A 77 -10.92 -8.06 -6.93
C GLY A 77 -11.21 -8.10 -8.44
N PRO A 78 -12.00 -9.10 -8.90
CA PRO A 78 -12.34 -9.27 -10.32
C PRO A 78 -13.64 -8.58 -10.74
N SER A 79 -14.31 -7.84 -9.86
CA SER A 79 -15.56 -7.15 -10.17
C SER A 79 -15.31 -5.98 -11.14
N MET A 80 -16.33 -5.58 -11.87
CA MET A 80 -16.21 -4.49 -12.86
C MET A 80 -15.80 -3.15 -12.21
N ARG A 81 -16.19 -2.91 -10.96
CA ARG A 81 -15.83 -1.70 -10.21
C ARG A 81 -14.45 -1.80 -9.55
N ASP A 82 -13.81 -2.97 -9.55
CA ASP A 82 -12.46 -3.15 -9.01
C ASP A 82 -11.44 -2.70 -10.06
N VAL A 83 -10.93 -1.47 -9.93
CA VAL A 83 -10.04 -0.83 -10.92
C VAL A 83 -8.75 -0.28 -10.30
N THR A 84 -8.48 -0.59 -9.03
CA THR A 84 -7.29 -0.10 -8.34
C THR A 84 -6.01 -0.66 -8.95
N THR A 85 -6.01 -1.92 -9.35
CA THR A 85 -4.85 -2.56 -10.00
C THR A 85 -4.54 -1.88 -11.32
N GLU A 86 -5.54 -1.68 -12.18
CA GLU A 86 -5.40 -1.00 -13.48
C GLU A 86 -4.87 0.43 -13.29
N ALA A 87 -5.42 1.18 -12.34
CA ALA A 87 -4.96 2.53 -12.04
C ALA A 87 -3.49 2.56 -11.60
N THR A 88 -3.10 1.61 -10.73
CA THR A 88 -1.71 1.49 -10.26
C THR A 88 -0.75 1.15 -11.41
N GLU A 89 -1.12 0.18 -12.25
CA GLU A 89 -0.31 -0.22 -13.40
C GLU A 89 -0.14 0.91 -14.42
N ASN A 90 -1.18 1.72 -14.63
CA ASN A 90 -1.14 2.83 -15.58
C ASN A 90 -0.19 3.97 -15.14
N VAL A 91 -0.06 4.24 -13.84
CA VAL A 91 0.76 5.37 -13.35
C VAL A 91 2.19 4.98 -13.00
N CYS A 92 2.47 3.70 -12.76
CA CYS A 92 3.79 3.23 -12.35
C CYS A 92 4.76 3.12 -13.52
N GLN A 93 5.98 3.63 -13.34
CA GLN A 93 7.08 3.45 -14.29
C GLN A 93 7.69 2.04 -14.20
N LYS A 94 7.60 1.40 -13.05
CA LYS A 94 8.05 0.02 -12.83
C LYS A 94 7.03 -0.73 -11.99
N LEU A 95 6.70 -1.95 -12.40
CA LEU A 95 5.87 -2.85 -11.63
C LEU A 95 6.73 -3.80 -10.80
N LEU A 96 6.26 -4.10 -9.60
CA LEU A 96 6.90 -5.01 -8.65
C LEU A 96 5.95 -6.19 -8.35
N PRO A 97 5.77 -7.13 -9.28
CA PRO A 97 4.78 -8.20 -9.16
C PRO A 97 5.03 -9.13 -7.96
N GLY A 98 6.27 -9.23 -7.48
CA GLY A 98 6.63 -10.03 -6.31
C GLY A 98 5.85 -9.67 -5.05
N PHE A 99 5.46 -8.41 -4.87
CA PHE A 99 4.59 -7.99 -3.76
C PHE A 99 3.23 -8.69 -3.81
N GLY A 100 2.57 -8.66 -4.97
CA GLY A 100 1.29 -9.32 -5.17
C GLY A 100 1.38 -10.84 -5.05
N GLU A 101 2.43 -11.43 -5.58
CA GLU A 101 2.71 -12.87 -5.47
C GLU A 101 2.82 -13.30 -4.00
N GLN A 102 3.61 -12.59 -3.20
CA GLN A 102 3.80 -12.91 -1.78
C GLN A 102 2.53 -12.69 -0.97
N MET A 103 1.81 -11.60 -1.18
CA MET A 103 0.55 -11.33 -0.50
C MET A 103 -0.49 -12.43 -0.80
N ARG A 104 -0.63 -12.84 -2.07
CA ARG A 104 -1.52 -13.94 -2.45
C ARG A 104 -1.09 -15.27 -1.86
N ALA A 105 0.20 -15.59 -1.88
CA ALA A 105 0.72 -16.83 -1.32
C ALA A 105 0.38 -16.98 0.17
N VAL A 106 0.54 -15.91 0.94
CA VAL A 106 0.20 -15.90 2.37
C VAL A 106 -1.33 -16.00 2.57
N SER A 107 -2.11 -15.21 1.84
CA SER A 107 -3.57 -15.20 1.99
C SER A 107 -4.22 -16.53 1.58
N LEU A 108 -3.67 -17.23 0.59
CA LEU A 108 -4.15 -18.54 0.16
C LEU A 108 -4.05 -19.63 1.24
N GLN A 109 -3.21 -19.44 2.25
CA GLN A 109 -3.15 -20.36 3.40
C GLN A 109 -4.41 -20.30 4.26
N TYR A 110 -5.16 -19.21 4.19
CA TYR A 110 -6.37 -18.97 5.01
C TYR A 110 -7.65 -19.00 4.19
N VAL A 111 -7.62 -18.46 2.97
CA VAL A 111 -8.81 -18.20 2.17
C VAL A 111 -8.58 -18.60 0.71
N PRO A 112 -9.26 -19.65 0.18
CA PRO A 112 -9.07 -20.09 -1.22
C PRO A 112 -9.39 -19.00 -2.25
N THR A 113 -10.30 -18.08 -1.95
CA THR A 113 -10.69 -16.99 -2.85
C THR A 113 -9.63 -15.89 -2.98
N ALA A 114 -8.56 -15.94 -2.19
CA ALA A 114 -7.39 -15.06 -2.38
C ALA A 114 -6.77 -15.18 -3.77
N ILE A 115 -6.98 -16.31 -4.47
CA ILE A 115 -6.56 -16.48 -5.87
C ILE A 115 -7.20 -15.46 -6.83
N LEU A 116 -8.31 -14.85 -6.45
CA LEU A 116 -9.02 -13.83 -7.23
C LEU A 116 -8.45 -12.42 -7.02
N SER A 117 -7.57 -12.24 -6.04
CA SER A 117 -6.95 -10.94 -5.78
C SER A 117 -5.95 -10.57 -6.88
N ARG A 118 -6.08 -9.34 -7.36
CA ARG A 118 -5.20 -8.78 -8.39
C ARG A 118 -4.28 -7.69 -7.83
N GLN A 119 -4.06 -7.69 -6.50
CA GLN A 119 -3.17 -6.73 -5.83
C GLN A 119 -1.77 -6.79 -6.44
N THR A 120 -1.18 -5.62 -6.58
CA THR A 120 0.17 -5.43 -7.12
C THR A 120 0.90 -4.34 -6.36
N ALA A 121 2.11 -4.03 -6.80
CA ALA A 121 2.88 -2.90 -6.34
C ALA A 121 3.71 -2.33 -7.50
N GLY A 122 4.14 -1.10 -7.37
CA GLY A 122 4.98 -0.46 -8.37
C GLY A 122 5.64 0.81 -7.86
N ILE A 123 6.53 1.34 -8.67
CA ILE A 123 7.23 2.60 -8.43
C ILE A 123 6.61 3.69 -9.30
N CYS A 124 6.16 4.75 -8.66
CA CYS A 124 5.57 5.92 -9.30
C CYS A 124 6.23 7.19 -8.78
N ASN A 125 6.94 7.92 -9.64
CA ASN A 125 7.60 9.20 -9.32
C ASN A 125 8.47 9.17 -8.04
N GLY A 126 9.16 8.06 -7.77
CA GLY A 126 9.98 7.91 -6.57
C GLY A 126 9.23 7.43 -5.31
N SER A 127 7.94 7.14 -5.42
CA SER A 127 7.14 6.51 -4.37
C SER A 127 6.96 5.01 -4.61
N LEU A 128 6.97 4.21 -3.56
CA LEU A 128 6.49 2.83 -3.63
C LEU A 128 4.98 2.81 -3.43
N ILE A 129 4.23 2.23 -4.36
CA ILE A 129 2.79 2.01 -4.25
C ILE A 129 2.53 0.54 -3.96
N ILE A 130 1.70 0.22 -2.96
CA ILE A 130 1.27 -1.14 -2.63
C ILE A 130 -0.25 -1.18 -2.56
N ASN A 131 -0.86 -2.12 -3.30
CA ASN A 131 -2.31 -2.37 -3.19
C ASN A 131 -2.59 -3.44 -2.14
N LEU A 132 -3.50 -3.15 -1.23
CA LEU A 132 -3.96 -4.08 -0.19
C LEU A 132 -5.43 -4.47 -0.41
N PRO A 133 -5.84 -5.64 0.12
CA PRO A 133 -7.25 -6.03 0.12
C PRO A 133 -8.10 -5.12 1.00
N GLY A 134 -9.43 -5.19 0.85
CA GLY A 134 -10.35 -4.28 1.54
C GLY A 134 -10.65 -4.63 3.01
N LYS A 135 -10.31 -5.83 3.50
CA LYS A 135 -10.66 -6.25 4.87
C LYS A 135 -9.52 -5.99 5.84
N PRO A 136 -9.75 -5.35 7.02
CA PRO A 136 -8.70 -5.01 7.98
C PRO A 136 -7.80 -6.17 8.39
N LYS A 137 -8.37 -7.36 8.64
CA LYS A 137 -7.57 -8.56 8.97
C LYS A 137 -6.61 -8.94 7.84
N SER A 138 -7.08 -8.91 6.60
CA SER A 138 -6.26 -9.23 5.43
C SER A 138 -5.21 -8.15 5.15
N ILE A 139 -5.48 -6.89 5.51
CA ILE A 139 -4.52 -5.79 5.44
C ILE A 139 -3.29 -6.11 6.30
N ARG A 140 -3.48 -6.48 7.56
CA ARG A 140 -2.37 -6.82 8.46
C ARG A 140 -1.58 -8.03 7.95
N GLU A 141 -2.27 -9.10 7.55
CA GLU A 141 -1.64 -10.30 7.01
C GLU A 141 -0.78 -10.00 5.78
N CYS A 142 -1.28 -9.18 4.86
CA CYS A 142 -0.55 -8.76 3.66
C CYS A 142 0.64 -7.87 4.00
N LEU A 143 0.48 -6.91 4.89
CA LEU A 143 1.57 -6.03 5.30
C LEU A 143 2.67 -6.79 6.04
N ASP A 144 2.33 -7.70 6.97
CA ASP A 144 3.31 -8.57 7.63
C ASP A 144 4.13 -9.38 6.60
N ALA A 145 3.50 -9.79 5.49
CA ALA A 145 4.14 -10.59 4.46
C ALA A 145 5.14 -9.82 3.60
N VAL A 146 4.92 -8.52 3.33
CA VAL A 146 5.70 -7.74 2.35
C VAL A 146 6.53 -6.62 2.97
N PHE A 147 6.16 -6.11 4.14
CA PHE A 147 6.85 -5.01 4.78
C PHE A 147 8.34 -5.27 5.04
N PRO A 148 8.80 -6.51 5.29
CA PRO A 148 10.24 -6.80 5.39
C PRO A 148 11.10 -6.27 4.24
N ALA A 149 10.55 -6.15 3.04
CA ALA A 149 11.24 -5.63 1.86
C ALA A 149 11.01 -4.12 1.62
N VAL A 150 10.02 -3.51 2.27
CA VAL A 150 9.59 -2.13 1.99
C VAL A 150 10.71 -1.12 2.27
N PRO A 151 11.37 -1.10 3.45
CA PRO A 151 12.39 -0.11 3.73
C PRO A 151 13.55 -0.15 2.73
N TYR A 152 14.01 -1.34 2.36
CA TYR A 152 15.08 -1.47 1.38
C TYR A 152 14.64 -1.03 -0.03
N CYS A 153 13.40 -1.29 -0.42
CA CYS A 153 12.84 -0.76 -1.67
C CYS A 153 12.84 0.77 -1.68
N ILE A 154 12.42 1.41 -0.58
CA ILE A 154 12.43 2.86 -0.42
C ILE A 154 13.87 3.41 -0.52
N ASP A 155 14.85 2.76 0.13
CA ASP A 155 16.27 3.13 0.01
C ASP A 155 16.73 3.12 -1.45
N LEU A 156 16.37 2.08 -2.22
CA LEU A 156 16.77 1.91 -3.62
C LEU A 156 16.18 2.96 -4.56
N ILE A 157 15.05 3.54 -4.22
CA ILE A 157 14.40 4.59 -5.02
C ILE A 157 14.70 6.00 -4.52
N GLY A 158 15.56 6.12 -3.50
CA GLY A 158 16.03 7.40 -2.99
C GLY A 158 15.06 8.10 -2.03
N GLY A 159 14.15 7.35 -1.40
CA GLY A 159 13.22 7.85 -0.38
C GLY A 159 13.86 7.98 1.00
N SER A 160 13.05 8.37 1.98
CA SER A 160 13.48 8.60 3.35
C SER A 160 13.87 7.30 4.06
N PHE A 161 14.85 7.35 4.94
CA PHE A 161 15.31 6.14 5.65
C PHE A 161 14.31 5.71 6.71
N MET A 162 13.73 4.53 6.50
CA MET A 162 12.74 3.92 7.39
C MET A 162 13.43 3.07 8.47
N GLU A 163 13.21 3.40 9.73
CA GLU A 163 13.63 2.60 10.88
C GLU A 163 12.45 1.78 11.39
N ALA A 164 12.57 0.45 11.30
CA ALA A 164 11.51 -0.45 11.74
C ALA A 164 11.62 -0.75 13.25
N ASN A 165 10.47 -0.92 13.87
CA ASN A 165 10.37 -1.52 15.20
C ASN A 165 10.55 -3.04 15.10
N GLU A 166 11.78 -3.51 15.29
CA GLU A 166 12.14 -4.92 15.12
C GLU A 166 11.52 -5.87 16.17
N GLU A 167 10.90 -5.33 17.21
CA GLU A 167 10.08 -6.12 18.15
C GLU A 167 8.72 -6.50 17.52
N ILE A 168 8.25 -5.72 16.53
CA ILE A 168 6.98 -5.91 15.85
C ILE A 168 7.16 -6.53 14.47
N ILE A 169 8.07 -5.97 13.67
CA ILE A 169 8.30 -6.42 12.28
C ILE A 169 9.79 -6.42 11.95
N LYS A 170 10.30 -7.54 11.48
CA LYS A 170 11.70 -7.63 11.04
C LYS A 170 11.82 -7.22 9.59
N ILE A 171 12.77 -6.34 9.32
CA ILE A 171 13.09 -5.89 7.97
C ILE A 171 14.39 -6.50 7.49
N PHE A 172 14.60 -6.50 6.19
CA PHE A 172 15.82 -7.00 5.58
C PHE A 172 16.45 -5.95 4.66
N ARG A 173 17.68 -5.60 4.94
CA ARG A 173 18.58 -4.83 4.07
C ARG A 173 19.81 -5.65 3.74
N PRO A 174 20.08 -5.96 2.46
CA PRO A 174 21.30 -6.66 2.08
C PRO A 174 22.54 -5.89 2.57
N LYS A 175 23.53 -6.61 3.07
CA LYS A 175 24.82 -5.97 3.41
C LYS A 175 25.45 -5.46 2.13
N SER A 176 25.86 -4.18 2.13
CA SER A 176 26.72 -3.65 1.08
C SER A 176 28.01 -4.48 1.03
N LYS A 177 28.41 -4.90 -0.16
CA LYS A 177 29.68 -5.59 -0.39
C LYS A 177 30.84 -4.64 -0.22
#